data_63c4734f0b0c97ecb0edd5943142322a
#
_entry.id   63c4734f0b0c97ecb0edd5943142322a
#
_cell.length_a   1.000
_cell.length_b   1.000
_cell.length_c   1.000
_cell.angle_alpha   90.00
_cell.angle_beta   90.00
_cell.angle_gamma   90.00
#
_symmetry.space_group_name_H-M   'P 1'
#
loop_
_entity.id
_entity.type
_entity.pdbx_description
1 polymer ?
#
loop_
_entity_poly.entity_id
_entity_poly.type
_entity_poly.pdbx_seq_one_letter_code
_entity_poly.pdbx_strand_id
1 'polypeptide(L)'
;MSDSITLHEILSQYRKSDLVEIAKLHHLHGYSQYKKAQMVEFLCRALLDADVMRKYFMYLNEAELELLDSGESQVWIESNEHQYDYLAEGAYIGIGYDWDRGVVCVPEEVRKAYLKNCDTIWKQSLNTDKKLLMYLNVLSELYGMCSIEQVINLYVRDGGSKKELFEVISFCEAIPENKKYFELRGEKLILKLWTDGNMYKELQKRQGGCPFYEPTKEEIEHLGTKGYLPFNKYMLELKDFFIKEGHEEEREAELLCKTIQMIIRTGGTYEHIRDVLEVGFMDFDYVSTNEKLRRQLLQRIDNVWEHTNTVMRRGHMIKEMVAEEPKSNIIVFPGKR
;
A
#
# COMPACT_ATOMS: atom_id res chain seq x y z
N MET A 1 -29.74 -4.33 28.27
CA MET A 1 -30.05 -4.31 26.83
C MET A 1 -28.98 -3.43 26.22
N SER A 2 -28.04 -3.98 25.49
CA SER A 2 -27.09 -3.14 24.78
C SER A 2 -27.85 -2.53 23.60
N ASP A 3 -28.09 -1.22 23.65
CA ASP A 3 -28.64 -0.52 22.49
C ASP A 3 -27.63 -0.66 21.35
N SER A 4 -27.93 -1.55 20.41
CA SER A 4 -27.12 -1.69 19.20
C SER A 4 -27.31 -0.42 18.37
N ILE A 5 -26.22 0.31 18.14
CA ILE A 5 -26.26 1.50 17.28
C ILE A 5 -26.76 1.14 15.88
N THR A 6 -27.59 1.99 15.32
CA THR A 6 -28.13 1.84 13.96
C THR A 6 -27.30 2.62 12.94
N LEU A 7 -27.35 2.23 11.68
CA LEU A 7 -26.72 2.98 10.59
C LEU A 7 -27.30 4.41 10.49
N HIS A 8 -28.60 4.56 10.76
CA HIS A 8 -29.24 5.86 10.78
C HIS A 8 -28.67 6.77 11.90
N GLU A 9 -28.40 6.22 13.09
CA GLU A 9 -27.81 6.97 14.20
C GLU A 9 -26.37 7.38 13.86
N ILE A 10 -25.57 6.50 13.28
CA ILE A 10 -24.21 6.83 12.82
C ILE A 10 -24.26 7.98 11.81
N LEU A 11 -25.05 7.84 10.74
CA LEU A 11 -25.14 8.86 9.69
C LEU A 11 -25.71 10.18 10.20
N SER A 12 -26.60 10.15 11.21
CA SER A 12 -27.17 11.37 11.79
C SER A 12 -26.17 12.22 12.54
N GLN A 13 -25.04 11.66 13.00
CA GLN A 13 -23.97 12.38 13.67
C GLN A 13 -23.14 13.24 12.70
N TYR A 14 -23.03 12.85 11.45
CA TYR A 14 -22.24 13.57 10.44
C TYR A 14 -22.86 14.92 10.07
N ARG A 15 -22.03 15.87 9.65
CA ARG A 15 -22.50 17.12 9.03
C ARG A 15 -22.97 16.82 7.61
N LYS A 16 -23.78 17.71 7.03
CA LYS A 16 -24.23 17.53 5.64
C LYS A 16 -23.06 17.44 4.64
N SER A 17 -21.99 18.20 4.87
CA SER A 17 -20.76 18.12 4.06
C SER A 17 -20.18 16.70 4.03
N ASP A 18 -20.08 16.08 5.19
CA ASP A 18 -19.48 14.77 5.36
C ASP A 18 -20.35 13.67 4.71
N LEU A 19 -21.68 13.80 4.83
CA LEU A 19 -22.62 12.91 4.13
C LEU A 19 -22.49 13.03 2.60
N VAL A 20 -22.16 14.21 2.08
CA VAL A 20 -21.89 14.40 0.65
C VAL A 20 -20.59 13.71 0.24
N GLU A 21 -19.53 13.79 1.06
CA GLU A 21 -18.29 13.08 0.78
C GLU A 21 -18.47 11.56 0.84
N ILE A 22 -19.24 11.03 1.81
CA ILE A 22 -19.61 9.61 1.86
C ILE A 22 -20.36 9.21 0.57
N ALA A 23 -21.32 10.01 0.11
CA ALA A 23 -22.03 9.72 -1.14
C ALA A 23 -21.10 9.69 -2.38
N LYS A 24 -20.13 10.61 -2.43
CA LYS A 24 -19.11 10.63 -3.50
C LYS A 24 -18.22 9.40 -3.44
N LEU A 25 -17.78 9.01 -2.24
CA LEU A 25 -16.94 7.84 -2.00
C LEU A 25 -17.61 6.56 -2.52
N HIS A 26 -18.93 6.48 -2.39
CA HIS A 26 -19.74 5.38 -2.91
C HIS A 26 -20.25 5.58 -4.35
N HIS A 27 -19.75 6.61 -5.06
CA HIS A 27 -20.17 6.95 -6.43
C HIS A 27 -21.69 7.12 -6.61
N LEU A 28 -22.36 7.63 -5.58
CA LEU A 28 -23.81 7.86 -5.60
C LEU A 28 -24.13 9.20 -6.29
N HIS A 29 -25.32 9.28 -6.87
CA HIS A 29 -25.79 10.45 -7.63
C HIS A 29 -27.22 10.84 -7.24
N GLY A 30 -27.67 12.02 -7.66
CA GLY A 30 -29.06 12.44 -7.51
C GLY A 30 -29.43 13.07 -6.16
N TYR A 31 -28.47 13.39 -5.31
CA TYR A 31 -28.69 13.91 -3.95
C TYR A 31 -28.44 15.42 -3.78
N SER A 32 -28.12 16.15 -4.84
CA SER A 32 -27.69 17.56 -4.75
C SER A 32 -28.67 18.49 -4.04
N GLN A 33 -29.97 18.21 -4.13
CA GLN A 33 -31.02 19.02 -3.51
C GLN A 33 -31.46 18.52 -2.12
N TYR A 34 -30.89 17.42 -1.61
CA TYR A 34 -31.31 16.84 -0.34
C TYR A 34 -30.89 17.71 0.86
N LYS A 35 -31.83 17.87 1.80
CA LYS A 35 -31.51 18.36 3.16
C LYS A 35 -30.82 17.25 3.96
N LYS A 36 -30.21 17.60 5.11
CA LYS A 36 -29.47 16.63 5.94
C LYS A 36 -30.28 15.37 6.23
N ALA A 37 -31.51 15.48 6.72
CA ALA A 37 -32.35 14.32 7.03
C ALA A 37 -32.63 13.44 5.80
N GLN A 38 -32.93 14.06 4.64
CA GLN A 38 -33.14 13.34 3.39
C GLN A 38 -31.86 12.63 2.91
N MET A 39 -30.69 13.23 3.18
CA MET A 39 -29.40 12.65 2.85
C MET A 39 -29.10 11.43 3.71
N VAL A 40 -29.42 11.47 5.01
CA VAL A 40 -29.31 10.33 5.92
C VAL A 40 -30.16 9.16 5.43
N GLU A 41 -31.46 9.41 5.15
CA GLU A 41 -32.39 8.38 4.63
C GLU A 41 -31.92 7.80 3.29
N PHE A 42 -31.39 8.65 2.41
CA PHE A 42 -30.83 8.22 1.12
C PHE A 42 -29.63 7.30 1.31
N LEU A 43 -28.67 7.70 2.15
CA LEU A 43 -27.47 6.91 2.43
C LEU A 43 -27.79 5.59 3.15
N CYS A 44 -28.69 5.59 4.13
CA CYS A 44 -29.15 4.35 4.78
C CYS A 44 -29.60 3.29 3.79
N ARG A 45 -30.35 3.69 2.76
CA ARG A 45 -30.82 2.76 1.72
C ARG A 45 -29.71 2.39 0.74
N ALA A 46 -28.91 3.36 0.31
CA ALA A 46 -27.87 3.16 -0.70
C ALA A 46 -26.73 2.28 -0.19
N LEU A 47 -26.27 2.47 1.05
CA LEU A 47 -25.16 1.70 1.63
C LEU A 47 -25.53 0.23 1.86
N LEU A 48 -26.80 -0.10 2.04
CA LEU A 48 -27.27 -1.48 2.20
C LEU A 48 -27.59 -2.16 0.86
N ASP A 49 -27.52 -1.43 -0.26
CA ASP A 49 -27.68 -2.00 -1.60
C ASP A 49 -26.52 -2.94 -1.93
N ALA A 50 -26.84 -4.06 -2.60
CA ALA A 50 -25.88 -5.10 -2.87
C ALA A 50 -24.69 -4.64 -3.74
N ASP A 51 -25.00 -3.87 -4.79
CA ASP A 51 -23.97 -3.44 -5.75
C ASP A 51 -23.06 -2.37 -5.14
N VAL A 52 -23.63 -1.43 -4.36
CA VAL A 52 -22.89 -0.40 -3.65
C VAL A 52 -21.96 -1.03 -2.61
N MET A 53 -22.52 -1.93 -1.78
CA MET A 53 -21.77 -2.62 -0.73
C MET A 53 -20.64 -3.46 -1.31
N ARG A 54 -20.92 -4.30 -2.31
CA ARG A 54 -19.90 -5.19 -2.94
C ARG A 54 -18.76 -4.42 -3.56
N LYS A 55 -19.05 -3.31 -4.23
CA LYS A 55 -18.01 -2.45 -4.83
C LYS A 55 -17.10 -1.84 -3.77
N TYR A 56 -17.66 -1.37 -2.67
CA TYR A 56 -16.89 -0.80 -1.59
C TYR A 56 -16.11 -1.86 -0.82
N PHE A 57 -16.74 -2.97 -0.47
CA PHE A 57 -16.15 -4.05 0.32
C PHE A 57 -15.04 -4.83 -0.42
N MET A 58 -14.92 -4.65 -1.71
CA MET A 58 -13.79 -5.18 -2.48
C MET A 58 -12.44 -4.70 -1.94
N TYR A 59 -12.39 -3.53 -1.31
CA TYR A 59 -11.16 -2.91 -0.84
C TYR A 59 -10.93 -3.04 0.68
N LEU A 60 -11.79 -3.78 1.38
CA LEU A 60 -11.61 -4.06 2.80
C LEU A 60 -10.35 -4.88 3.04
N ASN A 61 -9.64 -4.57 4.13
CA ASN A 61 -8.54 -5.38 4.61
C ASN A 61 -9.06 -6.66 5.32
N GLU A 62 -8.14 -7.52 5.75
CA GLU A 62 -8.47 -8.78 6.40
C GLU A 62 -9.19 -8.58 7.74
N ALA A 63 -8.70 -7.65 8.58
CA ALA A 63 -9.31 -7.35 9.87
C ALA A 63 -10.75 -6.80 9.73
N GLU A 64 -11.00 -5.97 8.72
CA GLU A 64 -12.33 -5.45 8.41
C GLU A 64 -13.32 -6.56 7.98
N LEU A 65 -12.85 -7.50 7.18
CA LEU A 65 -13.65 -8.67 6.77
C LEU A 65 -13.91 -9.59 7.97
N GLU A 66 -12.90 -9.87 8.79
CA GLU A 66 -13.04 -10.66 10.01
C GLU A 66 -14.03 -10.02 10.99
N LEU A 67 -14.00 -8.70 11.15
CA LEU A 67 -14.97 -7.97 11.98
C LEU A 67 -16.41 -8.22 11.50
N LEU A 68 -16.65 -8.15 10.20
CA LEU A 68 -17.99 -8.39 9.62
C LEU A 68 -18.40 -9.87 9.74
N ASP A 69 -17.46 -10.80 9.62
CA ASP A 69 -17.69 -12.24 9.72
C ASP A 69 -17.82 -12.73 11.18
N SER A 70 -17.20 -12.07 12.17
CA SER A 70 -17.14 -12.50 13.58
C SER A 70 -18.51 -12.55 14.26
N GLY A 71 -19.46 -11.78 13.78
CA GLY A 71 -20.76 -11.64 14.42
C GLY A 71 -20.78 -10.70 15.65
N GLU A 72 -19.65 -10.12 16.02
CA GLU A 72 -19.55 -9.19 17.14
C GLU A 72 -20.15 -7.83 16.78
N SER A 73 -21.01 -7.27 17.63
CA SER A 73 -21.63 -5.96 17.43
C SER A 73 -20.71 -4.82 17.90
N GLN A 74 -19.77 -5.12 18.77
CA GLN A 74 -18.83 -4.17 19.34
C GLN A 74 -17.48 -4.82 19.56
N VAL A 75 -16.40 -4.11 19.18
CA VAL A 75 -15.01 -4.52 19.43
C VAL A 75 -14.24 -3.35 20.02
N TRP A 76 -13.44 -3.61 21.03
CA TRP A 76 -12.55 -2.62 21.64
C TRP A 76 -11.24 -2.55 20.87
N ILE A 77 -10.75 -1.34 20.64
CA ILE A 77 -9.49 -1.07 19.97
C ILE A 77 -8.65 -0.10 20.79
N GLU A 78 -7.34 -0.11 20.59
CA GLU A 78 -6.48 0.95 21.11
C GLU A 78 -6.67 2.24 20.30
N SER A 79 -6.47 3.40 20.92
CA SER A 79 -6.77 4.70 20.28
C SER A 79 -5.91 5.00 19.03
N ASN A 80 -4.80 4.29 18.85
CA ASN A 80 -3.87 4.41 17.71
C ASN A 80 -4.03 3.31 16.66
N GLU A 81 -5.02 2.43 16.80
CA GLU A 81 -5.30 1.39 15.81
C GLU A 81 -6.17 1.92 14.67
N HIS A 82 -5.70 1.74 13.45
CA HIS A 82 -6.31 2.19 12.19
C HIS A 82 -6.85 1.04 11.33
N GLN A 83 -6.94 -0.14 11.90
CA GLN A 83 -7.28 -1.36 11.15
C GLN A 83 -8.70 -1.39 10.57
N TYR A 84 -9.61 -0.51 11.04
CA TYR A 84 -11.01 -0.42 10.59
C TYR A 84 -11.36 0.92 9.93
N ASP A 85 -10.36 1.73 9.60
CA ASP A 85 -10.58 3.09 9.10
C ASP A 85 -11.37 3.12 7.80
N TYR A 86 -11.17 2.14 6.90
CA TYR A 86 -11.88 2.14 5.63
C TYR A 86 -13.38 1.84 5.78
N LEU A 87 -13.76 0.93 6.69
CA LEU A 87 -15.18 0.72 7.04
C LEU A 87 -15.80 1.98 7.68
N ALA A 88 -15.04 2.69 8.51
CA ALA A 88 -15.49 3.92 9.16
C ALA A 88 -15.63 5.07 8.15
N GLU A 89 -14.67 5.25 7.23
CA GLU A 89 -14.75 6.22 6.13
C GLU A 89 -15.99 5.99 5.25
N GLY A 90 -16.31 4.72 4.99
CA GLY A 90 -17.52 4.32 4.25
C GLY A 90 -18.81 4.43 5.05
N ALA A 91 -18.75 4.80 6.32
CA ALA A 91 -19.86 4.91 7.25
C ALA A 91 -20.61 3.57 7.50
N TYR A 92 -19.94 2.43 7.32
CA TYR A 92 -20.52 1.11 7.63
C TYR A 92 -20.40 0.73 9.11
N ILE A 93 -19.53 1.41 9.84
CA ILE A 93 -19.33 1.25 11.28
C ILE A 93 -19.27 2.60 11.96
N GLY A 94 -19.55 2.63 13.26
CA GLY A 94 -19.29 3.78 14.13
C GLY A 94 -18.05 3.52 14.97
N ILE A 95 -17.23 4.55 15.19
CA ILE A 95 -16.11 4.50 16.13
C ILE A 95 -16.39 5.54 17.23
N GLY A 96 -16.52 5.09 18.47
CA GLY A 96 -16.58 5.90 19.66
C GLY A 96 -15.26 5.82 20.41
N TYR A 97 -14.92 6.86 21.18
CA TYR A 97 -13.73 6.86 22.05
C TYR A 97 -14.14 7.08 23.49
N ASP A 98 -13.56 6.29 24.37
CA ASP A 98 -13.65 6.45 25.82
C ASP A 98 -12.23 6.48 26.38
N TRP A 99 -11.80 7.67 26.78
CA TRP A 99 -10.46 8.00 27.32
C TRP A 99 -9.32 7.55 26.37
N ASP A 100 -8.76 6.37 26.62
CA ASP A 100 -7.61 5.80 25.90
C ASP A 100 -7.99 4.61 24.98
N ARG A 101 -9.28 4.26 24.94
CA ARG A 101 -9.78 3.14 24.15
C ARG A 101 -10.83 3.59 23.16
N GLY A 102 -10.78 3.00 21.97
CA GLY A 102 -11.83 3.09 20.98
C GLY A 102 -12.81 1.92 21.09
N VAL A 103 -14.06 2.16 20.74
CA VAL A 103 -15.04 1.11 20.54
C VAL A 103 -15.57 1.20 19.11
N VAL A 104 -15.42 0.10 18.37
CA VAL A 104 -15.98 -0.06 17.02
C VAL A 104 -17.36 -0.71 17.15
N CYS A 105 -18.36 -0.09 16.56
CA CYS A 105 -19.75 -0.57 16.58
C CYS A 105 -20.20 -0.91 15.16
N VAL A 106 -20.63 -2.14 14.92
CA VAL A 106 -21.18 -2.59 13.64
C VAL A 106 -22.71 -2.62 13.74
N PRO A 107 -23.43 -1.77 12.97
CA PRO A 107 -24.88 -1.81 12.92
C PRO A 107 -25.40 -3.17 12.48
N GLU A 108 -26.47 -3.65 13.13
CA GLU A 108 -27.04 -4.97 12.81
C GLU A 108 -27.55 -5.03 11.37
N GLU A 109 -28.14 -3.95 10.86
CA GLU A 109 -28.60 -3.87 9.47
C GLU A 109 -27.45 -3.96 8.45
N VAL A 110 -26.28 -3.39 8.76
CA VAL A 110 -25.07 -3.51 7.93
C VAL A 110 -24.62 -4.97 7.89
N ARG A 111 -24.55 -5.62 9.03
CA ARG A 111 -24.17 -7.04 9.12
C ARG A 111 -25.14 -7.93 8.36
N LYS A 112 -26.45 -7.73 8.56
CA LYS A 112 -27.49 -8.48 7.83
C LYS A 112 -27.36 -8.29 6.32
N ALA A 113 -27.14 -7.05 5.87
CA ALA A 113 -26.92 -6.76 4.46
C ALA A 113 -25.64 -7.42 3.93
N TYR A 114 -24.54 -7.38 4.69
CA TYR A 114 -23.30 -8.05 4.35
C TYR A 114 -23.48 -9.57 4.17
N LEU A 115 -24.06 -10.25 5.16
CA LEU A 115 -24.28 -11.70 5.08
C LEU A 115 -25.21 -12.09 3.93
N LYS A 116 -26.17 -11.24 3.59
CA LYS A 116 -27.09 -11.45 2.46
C LYS A 116 -26.42 -11.18 1.10
N ASN A 117 -25.66 -10.10 1.02
CA ASN A 117 -25.14 -9.58 -0.25
C ASN A 117 -23.76 -10.13 -0.61
N CYS A 118 -22.94 -10.48 0.39
CA CYS A 118 -21.54 -10.92 0.22
C CYS A 118 -21.43 -12.43 0.46
N ASP A 119 -22.06 -13.21 -0.40
CA ASP A 119 -22.10 -14.66 -0.37
C ASP A 119 -20.75 -15.31 -0.75
N THR A 120 -20.69 -16.63 -0.73
CA THR A 120 -19.48 -17.39 -1.07
C THR A 120 -19.00 -17.13 -2.49
N ILE A 121 -19.91 -16.92 -3.45
CA ILE A 121 -19.56 -16.63 -4.85
C ILE A 121 -18.90 -15.28 -4.95
N TRP A 122 -19.46 -14.27 -4.29
CA TRP A 122 -18.84 -12.94 -4.22
C TRP A 122 -17.47 -12.99 -3.53
N LYS A 123 -17.32 -13.71 -2.40
CA LYS A 123 -16.04 -13.88 -1.72
C LYS A 123 -14.97 -14.55 -2.59
N GLN A 124 -15.35 -15.48 -3.45
CA GLN A 124 -14.44 -16.07 -4.44
C GLN A 124 -14.01 -15.07 -5.51
N SER A 125 -14.96 -14.28 -6.04
CA SER A 125 -14.62 -13.22 -7.01
C SER A 125 -13.74 -12.14 -6.38
N LEU A 126 -14.02 -11.78 -5.12
CA LEU A 126 -13.23 -10.84 -4.33
C LEU A 126 -11.75 -11.23 -4.27
N ASN A 127 -11.44 -12.51 -4.01
CA ASN A 127 -10.06 -12.98 -3.94
C ASN A 127 -9.35 -12.84 -5.30
N THR A 128 -10.06 -13.05 -6.40
CA THR A 128 -9.53 -12.85 -7.76
C THR A 128 -9.21 -11.38 -8.01
N ASP A 129 -10.11 -10.47 -7.67
CA ASP A 129 -9.96 -9.04 -7.87
C ASP A 129 -8.90 -8.44 -6.92
N LYS A 130 -8.86 -8.87 -5.65
CA LYS A 130 -7.79 -8.52 -4.71
C LYS A 130 -6.41 -8.98 -5.19
N LYS A 131 -6.32 -10.19 -5.74
CA LYS A 131 -5.08 -10.68 -6.34
C LYS A 131 -4.66 -9.81 -7.52
N LEU A 132 -5.58 -9.45 -8.42
CA LEU A 132 -5.27 -8.54 -9.54
C LEU A 132 -4.81 -7.17 -9.04
N LEU A 133 -5.51 -6.57 -8.08
CA LEU A 133 -5.13 -5.30 -7.46
C LEU A 133 -3.72 -5.36 -6.85
N MET A 134 -3.40 -6.44 -6.15
CA MET A 134 -2.07 -6.66 -5.60
C MET A 134 -1.01 -6.68 -6.71
N TYR A 135 -1.24 -7.38 -7.82
CA TYR A 135 -0.31 -7.41 -8.96
C TYR A 135 -0.12 -6.03 -9.58
N LEU A 136 -1.20 -5.27 -9.77
CA LEU A 136 -1.14 -3.91 -10.31
C LEU A 136 -0.30 -3.00 -9.40
N ASN A 137 -0.53 -3.03 -8.09
CA ASN A 137 0.21 -2.22 -7.13
C ASN A 137 1.68 -2.65 -7.02
N VAL A 138 1.94 -3.94 -6.82
CA VAL A 138 3.29 -4.48 -6.63
C VAL A 138 4.16 -4.25 -7.86
N LEU A 139 3.64 -4.51 -9.07
CA LEU A 139 4.44 -4.35 -10.29
C LEU A 139 4.65 -2.88 -10.65
N SER A 140 3.70 -2.00 -10.34
CA SER A 140 3.92 -0.55 -10.48
C SER A 140 5.01 -0.07 -9.51
N GLU A 141 5.06 -0.60 -8.29
CA GLU A 141 6.06 -0.27 -7.28
C GLU A 141 7.44 -0.87 -7.62
N LEU A 142 7.47 -2.11 -8.14
CA LEU A 142 8.72 -2.78 -8.48
C LEU A 142 9.39 -2.16 -9.71
N TYR A 143 8.59 -1.76 -10.71
CA TYR A 143 9.12 -1.26 -11.97
C TYR A 143 9.10 0.27 -12.11
N GLY A 144 8.35 0.96 -11.25
CA GLY A 144 8.10 2.39 -11.37
C GLY A 144 7.21 2.76 -12.57
N MET A 145 7.32 2.02 -13.68
CA MET A 145 6.48 2.14 -14.86
C MET A 145 6.44 0.81 -15.62
N CYS A 146 5.23 0.32 -15.93
CA CYS A 146 5.03 -0.87 -16.75
C CYS A 146 3.74 -0.79 -17.58
N SER A 147 3.56 -1.69 -18.56
CA SER A 147 2.30 -1.82 -19.27
C SER A 147 1.33 -2.72 -18.51
N ILE A 148 0.02 -2.49 -18.70
CA ILE A 148 -1.01 -3.40 -18.19
C ILE A 148 -0.81 -4.82 -18.74
N GLU A 149 -0.40 -4.97 -20.00
CA GLU A 149 -0.11 -6.26 -20.61
C GLU A 149 0.96 -7.05 -19.84
N GLN A 150 2.02 -6.38 -19.36
CA GLN A 150 3.03 -7.01 -18.50
C GLN A 150 2.45 -7.53 -17.19
N VAL A 151 1.55 -6.75 -16.58
CA VAL A 151 0.85 -7.19 -15.37
C VAL A 151 -0.02 -8.40 -15.64
N ILE A 152 -0.82 -8.39 -16.73
CA ILE A 152 -1.66 -9.50 -17.14
C ILE A 152 -0.81 -10.76 -17.35
N ASN A 153 0.32 -10.65 -18.05
CA ASN A 153 1.19 -11.79 -18.33
C ASN A 153 1.71 -12.45 -17.04
N LEU A 154 2.20 -11.67 -16.08
CA LEU A 154 2.67 -12.18 -14.79
C LEU A 154 1.52 -12.72 -13.93
N TYR A 155 0.39 -12.04 -13.91
CA TYR A 155 -0.81 -12.48 -13.20
C TYR A 155 -1.31 -13.85 -13.71
N VAL A 156 -1.36 -14.03 -15.04
CA VAL A 156 -1.77 -15.31 -15.67
C VAL A 156 -0.70 -16.39 -15.45
N ARG A 157 0.59 -16.07 -15.58
CA ARG A 157 1.70 -16.98 -15.26
C ARG A 157 1.54 -17.61 -13.88
N ASP A 158 1.11 -16.81 -12.90
CA ASP A 158 0.99 -17.20 -11.49
C ASP A 158 -0.42 -17.73 -11.13
N GLY A 159 -1.17 -18.18 -12.15
CA GLY A 159 -2.46 -18.85 -11.99
C GLY A 159 -3.66 -17.91 -11.85
N GLY A 160 -3.52 -16.64 -12.21
CA GLY A 160 -4.65 -15.73 -12.37
C GLY A 160 -5.48 -16.05 -13.62
N SER A 161 -6.76 -15.68 -13.62
CA SER A 161 -7.61 -15.84 -14.79
C SER A 161 -7.19 -14.89 -15.92
N LYS A 162 -7.25 -15.37 -17.18
CA LYS A 162 -7.03 -14.49 -18.34
C LYS A 162 -8.02 -13.34 -18.31
N LYS A 163 -7.52 -12.11 -18.47
CA LYS A 163 -8.30 -10.87 -18.55
C LYS A 163 -7.99 -10.17 -19.86
N GLU A 164 -9.00 -9.57 -20.46
CA GLU A 164 -8.79 -8.71 -21.62
C GLU A 164 -8.29 -7.32 -21.17
N LEU A 165 -7.50 -6.69 -22.02
CA LEU A 165 -6.87 -5.39 -21.67
C LEU A 165 -7.89 -4.33 -21.23
N PHE A 166 -9.03 -4.22 -21.94
CA PHE A 166 -10.07 -3.22 -21.60
C PHE A 166 -10.74 -3.51 -20.25
N GLU A 167 -10.87 -4.79 -19.85
CA GLU A 167 -11.41 -5.17 -18.54
C GLU A 167 -10.49 -4.68 -17.41
N VAL A 168 -9.18 -4.85 -17.59
CA VAL A 168 -8.18 -4.39 -16.59
C VAL A 168 -8.10 -2.87 -16.56
N ILE A 169 -8.21 -2.18 -17.70
CA ILE A 169 -8.30 -0.71 -17.73
C ILE A 169 -9.52 -0.24 -16.93
N SER A 170 -10.70 -0.77 -17.22
CA SER A 170 -11.93 -0.43 -16.50
C SER A 170 -11.83 -0.74 -15.00
N PHE A 171 -11.17 -1.85 -14.65
CA PHE A 171 -10.89 -2.18 -13.26
C PHE A 171 -9.98 -1.13 -12.61
N CYS A 172 -8.87 -0.73 -13.27
CA CYS A 172 -7.96 0.30 -12.75
C CYS A 172 -8.64 1.66 -12.53
N GLU A 173 -9.56 2.04 -13.42
CA GLU A 173 -10.33 3.28 -13.31
C GLU A 173 -11.31 3.25 -12.12
N ALA A 174 -11.85 2.08 -11.80
CA ALA A 174 -12.78 1.90 -10.70
C ALA A 174 -12.10 1.83 -9.32
N ILE A 175 -10.78 1.58 -9.23
CA ILE A 175 -10.05 1.50 -7.97
C ILE A 175 -10.02 2.88 -7.30
N PRO A 176 -10.41 3.02 -6.01
CA PRO A 176 -10.25 4.26 -5.26
C PRO A 176 -8.81 4.76 -5.22
N GLU A 177 -8.61 6.08 -5.26
CA GLU A 177 -7.29 6.69 -5.34
C GLU A 177 -6.36 6.32 -4.15
N ASN A 178 -6.93 6.11 -2.97
CA ASN A 178 -6.19 5.70 -1.77
C ASN A 178 -5.83 4.20 -1.75
N LYS A 179 -6.34 3.40 -2.69
CA LYS A 179 -6.10 1.95 -2.78
C LYS A 179 -5.16 1.57 -3.93
N LYS A 180 -4.78 2.50 -4.78
CA LYS A 180 -3.82 2.26 -5.88
C LYS A 180 -2.53 3.07 -5.70
N TYR A 181 -1.40 2.44 -5.98
CA TYR A 181 -0.08 3.06 -5.89
C TYR A 181 0.36 3.71 -7.20
N PHE A 182 -0.44 3.58 -8.24
CA PHE A 182 -0.14 4.03 -9.60
C PHE A 182 -1.17 5.03 -10.13
N GLU A 183 -0.75 5.78 -11.12
CA GLU A 183 -1.59 6.54 -12.04
C GLU A 183 -1.66 5.78 -13.37
N LEU A 184 -2.87 5.70 -13.95
CA LEU A 184 -3.08 5.09 -15.26
C LEU A 184 -2.94 6.17 -16.35
N ARG A 185 -1.99 6.00 -17.27
CA ARG A 185 -1.81 6.84 -18.46
C ARG A 185 -1.88 5.99 -19.73
N GLY A 186 -3.05 5.95 -20.36
CA GLY A 186 -3.34 5.02 -21.44
C GLY A 186 -3.25 3.57 -20.93
N GLU A 187 -2.38 2.78 -21.52
CA GLU A 187 -2.15 1.37 -21.14
C GLU A 187 -0.97 1.19 -20.16
N LYS A 188 -0.46 2.28 -19.57
CA LYS A 188 0.69 2.24 -18.68
C LYS A 188 0.29 2.59 -17.26
N LEU A 189 0.83 1.82 -16.33
CA LEU A 189 0.84 2.11 -14.91
C LEU A 189 2.13 2.88 -14.59
N ILE A 190 2.00 4.01 -13.90
CA ILE A 190 3.15 4.81 -13.45
C ILE A 190 3.01 4.95 -11.94
N LEU A 191 4.01 4.52 -11.19
CA LEU A 191 4.03 4.67 -9.73
C LEU A 191 3.80 6.15 -9.35
N LYS A 192 2.86 6.42 -8.46
CA LYS A 192 2.44 7.78 -8.09
C LYS A 192 3.60 8.69 -7.71
N LEU A 193 4.63 8.14 -7.07
CA LEU A 193 5.84 8.88 -6.73
C LEU A 193 6.55 9.50 -7.95
N TRP A 194 6.32 8.96 -9.14
CA TRP A 194 6.98 9.37 -10.39
C TRP A 194 6.05 10.11 -11.35
N THR A 195 4.85 10.51 -10.93
CA THR A 195 3.86 11.14 -11.82
C THR A 195 4.01 12.65 -11.94
N ASP A 196 4.69 13.30 -10.99
CA ASP A 196 4.82 14.76 -10.95
C ASP A 196 5.71 15.30 -12.06
N GLY A 197 5.23 16.32 -12.75
CA GLY A 197 5.97 17.07 -13.75
C GLY A 197 6.60 16.17 -14.83
N ASN A 198 7.93 16.21 -14.91
CA ASN A 198 8.72 15.41 -15.85
C ASN A 198 9.38 14.16 -15.23
N MET A 199 9.09 13.84 -13.97
CA MET A 199 9.76 12.76 -13.24
C MET A 199 9.66 11.43 -13.96
N TYR A 200 8.49 11.08 -14.53
CA TYR A 200 8.33 9.82 -15.28
C TYR A 200 9.22 9.75 -16.52
N LYS A 201 9.49 10.90 -17.19
CA LYS A 201 10.40 10.94 -18.36
C LYS A 201 11.84 10.72 -17.94
N GLU A 202 12.22 11.26 -16.78
CA GLU A 202 13.52 11.00 -16.19
C GLU A 202 13.70 9.53 -15.80
N LEU A 203 12.68 8.94 -15.17
CA LEU A 203 12.66 7.52 -14.88
C LEU A 203 12.80 6.68 -16.17
N GLN A 204 12.00 6.99 -17.19
CA GLN A 204 12.07 6.32 -18.49
C GLN A 204 13.46 6.41 -19.13
N LYS A 205 14.10 7.57 -19.05
CA LYS A 205 15.45 7.78 -19.56
C LYS A 205 16.49 6.95 -18.79
N ARG A 206 16.38 6.89 -17.45
CA ARG A 206 17.28 6.11 -16.60
C ARG A 206 17.10 4.60 -16.80
N GLN A 207 15.89 4.15 -16.99
CA GLN A 207 15.59 2.75 -17.29
C GLN A 207 16.12 2.31 -18.66
N GLY A 208 16.16 3.22 -19.64
CA GLY A 208 16.69 2.95 -20.99
C GLY A 208 16.06 1.71 -21.61
N GLY A 209 16.91 0.84 -22.18
CA GLY A 209 16.55 -0.46 -22.74
C GLY A 209 16.63 -1.63 -21.76
N CYS A 210 16.75 -1.38 -20.44
CA CYS A 210 16.83 -2.43 -19.44
C CYS A 210 15.62 -3.36 -19.54
N PRO A 211 15.80 -4.70 -19.60
CA PRO A 211 14.68 -5.63 -19.53
C PRO A 211 13.94 -5.51 -18.19
N PHE A 212 12.74 -6.04 -18.11
CA PHE A 212 12.04 -6.11 -16.83
C PHE A 212 12.54 -7.31 -16.03
N TYR A 213 12.79 -7.12 -14.75
CA TYR A 213 13.00 -8.21 -13.82
C TYR A 213 11.74 -9.08 -13.76
N GLU A 214 11.90 -10.38 -13.73
CA GLU A 214 10.79 -11.33 -13.60
C GLU A 214 10.70 -11.83 -12.14
N PRO A 215 9.87 -11.17 -11.30
CA PRO A 215 9.72 -11.59 -9.91
C PRO A 215 9.05 -12.97 -9.83
N THR A 216 9.39 -13.73 -8.81
CA THR A 216 8.67 -14.95 -8.48
C THR A 216 7.29 -14.60 -7.89
N LYS A 217 6.38 -15.58 -7.92
CA LYS A 217 5.07 -15.43 -7.29
C LYS A 217 5.19 -15.09 -5.80
N GLU A 218 6.11 -15.75 -5.10
CA GLU A 218 6.38 -15.56 -3.68
C GLU A 218 6.86 -14.13 -3.38
N GLU A 219 7.71 -13.57 -4.24
CA GLU A 219 8.17 -12.17 -4.10
C GLU A 219 7.02 -11.18 -4.28
N ILE A 220 6.13 -11.40 -5.27
CA ILE A 220 4.95 -10.56 -5.49
C ILE A 220 4.01 -10.64 -4.30
N GLU A 221 3.70 -11.85 -3.82
CA GLU A 221 2.82 -12.06 -2.68
C GLU A 221 3.42 -11.48 -1.39
N HIS A 222 4.71 -11.67 -1.16
CA HIS A 222 5.38 -11.10 0.02
C HIS A 222 5.38 -9.56 -0.02
N LEU A 223 5.75 -8.96 -1.15
CA LEU A 223 5.74 -7.50 -1.30
C LEU A 223 4.32 -6.94 -1.16
N GLY A 224 3.32 -7.61 -1.75
CA GLY A 224 1.93 -7.19 -1.68
C GLY A 224 1.28 -7.30 -0.30
N THR A 225 1.74 -8.24 0.53
CA THR A 225 1.19 -8.46 1.88
C THR A 225 1.99 -7.80 2.99
N LYS A 226 3.31 -7.71 2.85
CA LYS A 226 4.22 -7.18 3.88
C LYS A 226 4.74 -5.76 3.58
N GLY A 227 4.60 -5.29 2.33
CA GLY A 227 5.08 -3.96 1.91
C GLY A 227 6.59 -3.87 1.65
N TYR A 228 7.32 -4.98 1.76
CA TYR A 228 8.76 -5.04 1.50
C TYR A 228 9.15 -6.38 0.86
N LEU A 229 10.30 -6.42 0.16
CA LEU A 229 10.87 -7.67 -0.35
C LEU A 229 11.56 -8.45 0.77
N PRO A 230 11.60 -9.79 0.70
CA PRO A 230 12.32 -10.60 1.69
C PRO A 230 13.74 -10.09 1.91
N PHE A 231 14.17 -10.04 3.15
CA PHE A 231 15.52 -9.60 3.49
C PHE A 231 16.56 -10.58 2.98
N ASN A 232 17.43 -10.11 2.10
CA ASN A 232 18.59 -10.87 1.68
C ASN A 232 19.70 -10.80 2.76
N LYS A 233 20.81 -11.54 2.55
CA LYS A 233 21.91 -11.60 3.53
C LYS A 233 22.48 -10.23 3.91
N TYR A 234 22.53 -9.28 2.97
CA TYR A 234 23.11 -7.96 3.22
C TYR A 234 22.19 -7.09 4.07
N MET A 235 20.88 -7.22 3.87
CA MET A 235 19.90 -6.55 4.70
C MET A 235 19.90 -7.14 6.13
N LEU A 236 20.08 -8.47 6.26
CA LEU A 236 20.22 -9.11 7.57
C LEU A 236 21.51 -8.67 8.27
N GLU A 237 22.63 -8.53 7.54
CA GLU A 237 23.88 -7.99 8.08
C GLU A 237 23.77 -6.52 8.53
N LEU A 238 22.96 -5.71 7.84
CA LEU A 238 22.65 -4.34 8.24
C LEU A 238 21.76 -4.32 9.49
N LYS A 239 20.72 -5.14 9.53
CA LYS A 239 19.84 -5.31 10.72
C LYS A 239 20.66 -5.70 11.94
N ASP A 240 21.53 -6.69 11.80
CA ASP A 240 22.43 -7.14 12.85
C ASP A 240 23.37 -6.02 13.35
N PHE A 241 23.83 -5.15 12.45
CA PHE A 241 24.66 -4.00 12.82
C PHE A 241 23.86 -3.00 13.67
N PHE A 242 22.63 -2.67 13.31
CA PHE A 242 21.78 -1.79 14.11
C PHE A 242 21.56 -2.33 15.52
N ILE A 243 21.33 -3.63 15.66
CA ILE A 243 21.13 -4.28 16.96
C ILE A 243 22.41 -4.31 17.78
N LYS A 244 23.56 -4.72 17.19
CA LYS A 244 24.79 -5.00 17.95
C LYS A 244 25.62 -3.76 18.22
N GLU A 245 25.73 -2.86 17.28
CA GLU A 245 26.59 -1.68 17.35
C GLU A 245 25.80 -0.38 17.60
N GLY A 246 24.52 -0.39 17.24
CA GLY A 246 23.60 0.72 17.42
C GLY A 246 22.61 0.54 18.55
N HIS A 247 22.67 -0.59 19.27
CA HIS A 247 21.83 -0.91 20.43
C HIS A 247 20.32 -0.80 20.17
N GLU A 248 19.90 -0.91 18.90
CA GLU A 248 18.48 -0.87 18.54
C GLU A 248 17.75 -2.15 18.99
N GLU A 249 16.50 -2.00 19.36
CA GLU A 249 15.62 -3.15 19.53
C GLU A 249 15.36 -3.84 18.18
N GLU A 250 15.10 -5.13 18.19
CA GLU A 250 14.91 -5.91 16.96
C GLU A 250 13.82 -5.34 16.04
N ARG A 251 12.73 -4.85 16.62
CA ARG A 251 11.61 -4.24 15.90
C ARG A 251 12.03 -2.94 15.20
N GLU A 252 12.76 -2.08 15.89
CA GLU A 252 13.21 -0.79 15.35
C GLU A 252 14.29 -1.00 14.27
N ALA A 253 15.23 -1.90 14.49
CA ALA A 253 16.23 -2.29 13.50
C ALA A 253 15.56 -2.85 12.22
N GLU A 254 14.49 -3.64 12.37
CA GLU A 254 13.72 -4.14 11.23
C GLU A 254 12.99 -3.02 10.49
N LEU A 255 12.41 -2.06 11.21
CA LEU A 255 11.73 -0.90 10.63
C LEU A 255 12.71 -0.02 9.83
N LEU A 256 13.89 0.25 10.37
CA LEU A 256 14.98 0.96 9.67
C LEU A 256 15.35 0.24 8.37
N CYS A 257 15.54 -1.07 8.43
CA CYS A 257 15.87 -1.88 7.24
C CYS A 257 14.76 -1.82 6.17
N LYS A 258 13.49 -1.93 6.56
CA LYS A 258 12.34 -1.80 5.64
C LYS A 258 12.30 -0.43 4.99
N THR A 259 12.53 0.63 5.77
CA THR A 259 12.56 2.01 5.28
C THR A 259 13.70 2.23 4.29
N ILE A 260 14.92 1.75 4.61
CA ILE A 260 16.07 1.82 3.71
C ILE A 260 15.79 1.04 2.41
N GLN A 261 15.22 -0.16 2.51
CA GLN A 261 14.84 -0.95 1.34
C GLN A 261 13.84 -0.19 0.46
N MET A 262 12.81 0.42 1.06
CA MET A 262 11.81 1.21 0.35
C MET A 262 12.46 2.39 -0.39
N ILE A 263 13.35 3.15 0.28
CA ILE A 263 14.08 4.27 -0.33
C ILE A 263 14.83 3.81 -1.59
N ILE A 264 15.58 2.72 -1.50
CA ILE A 264 16.38 2.21 -2.63
C ILE A 264 15.45 1.72 -3.75
N ARG A 265 14.41 0.97 -3.41
CA ARG A 265 13.45 0.42 -4.37
C ARG A 265 12.77 1.52 -5.17
N THR A 266 12.35 2.58 -4.53
CA THR A 266 11.63 3.68 -5.16
C THR A 266 12.52 4.70 -5.85
N GLY A 267 13.85 4.49 -5.85
CA GLY A 267 14.82 5.34 -6.53
C GLY A 267 15.26 6.56 -5.72
N GLY A 268 15.18 6.47 -4.40
CA GLY A 268 15.74 7.47 -3.48
C GLY A 268 17.27 7.57 -3.56
N THR A 269 17.85 8.37 -2.69
CA THR A 269 19.30 8.67 -2.67
C THR A 269 19.93 8.30 -1.33
N TYR A 270 21.26 8.27 -1.26
CA TYR A 270 22.01 8.13 0.01
C TYR A 270 21.65 9.23 1.02
N GLU A 271 21.31 10.42 0.54
CA GLU A 271 20.88 11.52 1.40
C GLU A 271 19.57 11.18 2.11
N HIS A 272 18.59 10.61 1.40
CA HIS A 272 17.35 10.15 2.02
C HIS A 272 17.59 9.04 3.06
N ILE A 273 18.55 8.13 2.82
CA ILE A 273 18.91 7.11 3.82
C ILE A 273 19.53 7.78 5.05
N ARG A 274 20.44 8.74 4.85
CA ARG A 274 21.04 9.49 5.95
C ARG A 274 19.99 10.19 6.80
N ASP A 275 19.06 10.91 6.16
CA ASP A 275 18.00 11.65 6.85
C ASP A 275 17.12 10.71 7.71
N VAL A 276 16.83 9.50 7.21
CA VAL A 276 16.11 8.49 7.98
C VAL A 276 16.93 7.97 9.15
N LEU A 277 18.24 7.78 8.98
CA LEU A 277 19.13 7.34 10.06
C LEU A 277 19.30 8.43 11.13
N GLU A 278 19.41 9.70 10.73
CA GLU A 278 19.52 10.83 11.67
C GLU A 278 18.29 10.96 12.59
N VAL A 279 17.12 10.57 12.11
CA VAL A 279 15.85 10.68 12.87
C VAL A 279 15.49 9.39 13.59
N GLY A 280 15.70 8.25 12.95
CA GLY A 280 15.17 6.95 13.39
C GLY A 280 16.19 6.00 14.00
N PHE A 281 17.48 6.30 13.94
CA PHE A 281 18.54 5.47 14.52
C PHE A 281 19.07 6.12 15.80
N MET A 282 18.79 5.53 16.96
CA MET A 282 19.03 6.10 18.28
C MET A 282 20.50 6.51 18.50
N ASP A 283 21.43 5.64 18.12
CA ASP A 283 22.86 5.86 18.31
C ASP A 283 23.56 6.43 17.06
N PHE A 284 22.82 7.09 16.16
CA PHE A 284 23.38 7.63 14.91
C PHE A 284 24.58 8.54 15.15
N ASP A 285 24.49 9.47 16.08
CA ASP A 285 25.58 10.41 16.41
C ASP A 285 26.84 9.68 16.86
N TYR A 286 26.69 8.67 17.72
CA TYR A 286 27.80 7.84 18.17
C TYR A 286 28.45 7.07 17.03
N VAL A 287 27.64 6.40 16.21
CA VAL A 287 28.11 5.63 15.06
C VAL A 287 28.73 6.53 14.01
N SER A 288 28.15 7.69 13.72
CA SER A 288 28.62 8.62 12.70
C SER A 288 29.93 9.31 13.05
N THR A 289 30.18 9.56 14.33
CA THR A 289 31.43 10.17 14.84
C THR A 289 32.55 9.14 15.05
N ASN A 290 32.23 7.88 15.31
CA ASN A 290 33.23 6.81 15.41
C ASN A 290 33.64 6.35 14.00
N GLU A 291 34.88 6.66 13.60
CA GLU A 291 35.35 6.38 12.24
C GLU A 291 35.24 4.90 11.82
N LYS A 292 35.51 3.97 12.75
CA LYS A 292 35.39 2.52 12.48
C LYS A 292 33.94 2.12 12.23
N LEU A 293 33.03 2.52 13.11
CA LEU A 293 31.60 2.17 13.00
C LEU A 293 30.98 2.82 11.78
N ARG A 294 31.31 4.09 11.52
CA ARG A 294 30.86 4.81 10.32
C ARG A 294 31.27 4.08 9.03
N ARG A 295 32.51 3.63 8.91
CA ARG A 295 32.96 2.86 7.76
C ARG A 295 32.20 1.54 7.62
N GLN A 296 31.96 0.85 8.72
CA GLN A 296 31.18 -0.39 8.72
C GLN A 296 29.74 -0.17 8.31
N LEU A 297 29.09 0.89 8.78
CA LEU A 297 27.74 1.27 8.38
C LEU A 297 27.66 1.56 6.89
N LEU A 298 28.55 2.45 6.39
CA LEU A 298 28.58 2.81 4.97
C LEU A 298 28.79 1.58 4.07
N GLN A 299 29.73 0.69 4.44
CA GLN A 299 29.97 -0.54 3.68
C GLN A 299 28.72 -1.45 3.62
N ARG A 300 27.93 -1.53 4.70
CA ARG A 300 26.68 -2.31 4.72
C ARG A 300 25.60 -1.64 3.88
N ILE A 301 25.49 -0.31 3.97
CA ILE A 301 24.54 0.44 3.12
C ILE A 301 24.90 0.25 1.64
N ASP A 302 26.17 0.34 1.26
CA ASP A 302 26.62 0.10 -0.11
C ASP A 302 26.23 -1.32 -0.58
N ASN A 303 26.48 -2.33 0.25
CA ASN A 303 26.10 -3.70 -0.07
C ASN A 303 24.60 -3.87 -0.24
N VAL A 304 23.81 -3.27 0.64
CA VAL A 304 22.32 -3.27 0.54
C VAL A 304 21.89 -2.55 -0.73
N TRP A 305 22.49 -1.40 -1.03
CA TRP A 305 22.20 -0.61 -2.24
C TRP A 305 22.43 -1.42 -3.52
N GLU A 306 23.56 -2.09 -3.64
CA GLU A 306 23.89 -2.90 -4.81
C GLU A 306 22.99 -4.13 -4.99
N HIS A 307 22.46 -4.67 -3.87
CA HIS A 307 21.71 -5.92 -3.85
C HIS A 307 20.22 -5.73 -3.54
N THR A 308 19.69 -4.54 -3.71
CA THR A 308 18.24 -4.26 -3.60
C THR A 308 17.68 -3.92 -4.98
N ASN A 309 16.54 -4.54 -5.30
CA ASN A 309 15.78 -4.26 -6.52
C ASN A 309 15.38 -2.78 -6.57
N THR A 310 15.43 -2.15 -7.74
CA THR A 310 15.10 -0.72 -7.86
C THR A 310 14.30 -0.40 -9.12
N VAL A 311 13.39 0.55 -9.01
CA VAL A 311 12.63 1.09 -10.16
C VAL A 311 13.55 1.66 -11.23
N MET A 312 14.73 2.17 -10.85
CA MET A 312 15.72 2.71 -11.78
C MET A 312 16.24 1.69 -12.79
N ARG A 313 16.12 0.40 -12.48
CA ARG A 313 16.55 -0.74 -13.29
C ARG A 313 15.41 -1.72 -13.56
N ARG A 314 14.16 -1.23 -13.64
CA ARG A 314 12.97 -2.04 -13.89
C ARG A 314 12.88 -3.29 -13.01
N GLY A 315 13.17 -3.12 -11.72
CA GLY A 315 13.12 -4.18 -10.73
C GLY A 315 14.39 -5.04 -10.61
N HIS A 316 15.42 -4.83 -11.42
CA HIS A 316 16.72 -5.49 -11.22
C HIS A 316 17.53 -4.85 -10.10
N MET A 317 18.43 -5.62 -9.51
CA MET A 317 19.48 -5.11 -8.63
C MET A 317 20.54 -4.37 -9.45
N ILE A 318 21.17 -3.35 -8.86
CA ILE A 318 22.23 -2.59 -9.54
C ILE A 318 23.39 -3.52 -9.95
N LYS A 319 23.77 -4.45 -9.09
CA LYS A 319 24.87 -5.39 -9.32
C LYS A 319 24.64 -6.35 -10.50
N GLU A 320 23.41 -6.77 -10.76
CA GLU A 320 23.10 -7.68 -11.86
C GLU A 320 23.40 -7.05 -13.22
N MET A 321 23.16 -5.74 -13.34
CA MET A 321 23.33 -5.02 -14.61
C MET A 321 24.78 -4.60 -14.91
N VAL A 322 25.65 -4.52 -13.88
CA VAL A 322 27.06 -4.18 -14.06
C VAL A 322 27.82 -5.31 -14.79
N ALA A 323 27.29 -6.54 -14.75
CA ALA A 323 27.87 -7.69 -15.46
C ALA A 323 27.62 -7.67 -16.98
N GLU A 324 26.64 -6.89 -17.48
CA GLU A 324 26.26 -6.82 -18.89
C GLU A 324 26.69 -5.54 -19.62
N GLU A 325 27.08 -4.47 -18.88
CA GLU A 325 27.61 -3.25 -19.51
C GLU A 325 29.10 -3.37 -19.81
N PRO A 326 29.55 -3.14 -21.08
CA PRO A 326 30.97 -2.96 -21.34
C PRO A 326 31.45 -1.74 -20.55
N LYS A 327 32.51 -1.90 -19.77
CA LYS A 327 33.10 -0.91 -18.87
C LYS A 327 33.29 0.46 -19.55
N SER A 328 32.29 1.31 -19.54
CA SER A 328 32.42 2.72 -19.85
C SER A 328 31.34 3.50 -19.10
N ASN A 329 31.78 4.16 -18.09
CA ASN A 329 31.25 5.28 -17.33
C ASN A 329 31.24 4.98 -15.82
N ILE A 330 32.44 5.13 -15.26
CA ILE A 330 32.61 5.38 -13.82
C ILE A 330 31.88 6.69 -13.53
N ILE A 331 30.76 6.65 -12.80
CA ILE A 331 30.20 7.85 -12.19
C ILE A 331 31.14 8.23 -11.05
N VAL A 332 31.99 9.21 -11.30
CA VAL A 332 32.85 9.82 -10.28
C VAL A 332 31.94 10.59 -9.33
N PHE A 333 31.76 10.09 -8.12
CA PHE A 333 31.18 10.87 -7.03
C PHE A 333 32.10 12.06 -6.72
N PRO A 334 31.57 13.27 -6.51
CA PRO A 334 32.39 14.40 -6.12
C PRO A 334 33.08 14.08 -4.79
N GLY A 335 34.38 13.86 -4.89
CA GLY A 335 35.26 13.67 -3.73
C GLY A 335 35.36 14.96 -2.94
N LYS A 336 35.33 14.80 -1.65
CA LYS A 336 35.76 15.67 -0.56
C LYS A 336 36.30 17.07 -0.97
N ARG A 337 35.67 18.08 -0.42
CA ARG A 337 36.39 19.22 0.11
C ARG A 337 36.13 19.37 1.59
#